data_690de0501dee0ccefd1c53e349436272
#
_entry.id   690de0501dee0ccefd1c53e349436272
#
_cell.length_a   1.000
_cell.length_b   1.000
_cell.length_c   1.000
_cell.angle_alpha   90.00
_cell.angle_beta   90.00
_cell.angle_gamma   90.00
#
_symmetry.space_group_name_H-M   'P 1'
#
loop_
_entity.id
_entity.type
_entity.pdbx_description
1 polymer ?
#
loop_
_entity_poly.entity_id
_entity_poly.type
_entity_poly.pdbx_seq_one_letter_code
_entity_poly.pdbx_strand_id
1 'polypeptide(L)'
;MMGLLHRTREPLWQKLLLAPLSPPSQLFAAAAEARRRLYGAGILRQEEAPIPVISVGNLAVGGAGKTPVVMELARRLQGTGRKVAVLAAGYRGEGKGARVVSRGEGLVLDAKDAGDEPVLVAKRCPGVQVLVGPSRAELARIAADHLRADVALLDDGFQHLGIARALDIVVLDGASPFGNGRLLPRGPLRE
;
A
#
# COMPACT_ATOMS: atom_id res chain seq x y z
N MET A 1 14.76 -12.12 13.02
CA MET A 1 14.03 -13.00 12.08
C MET A 1 13.87 -12.38 10.69
N MET A 2 13.50 -11.11 10.53
CA MET A 2 13.37 -10.44 9.22
C MET A 2 14.64 -10.53 8.34
N GLY A 3 15.85 -10.35 8.88
CA GLY A 3 17.09 -10.40 8.09
C GLY A 3 17.42 -11.76 7.45
N LEU A 4 16.84 -12.85 7.94
CA LEU A 4 17.02 -14.18 7.36
C LEU A 4 16.20 -14.39 6.08
N LEU A 5 15.00 -13.79 6.00
CA LEU A 5 14.08 -13.97 4.88
C LEU A 5 14.51 -13.16 3.64
N HIS A 6 15.30 -12.10 3.82
CA HIS A 6 15.78 -11.23 2.73
C HIS A 6 17.08 -11.70 2.06
N ARG A 7 17.67 -12.81 2.50
CA ARG A 7 18.87 -13.34 1.85
C ARG A 7 18.53 -14.04 0.54
N THR A 8 19.17 -13.62 -0.54
CA THR A 8 19.00 -14.21 -1.89
C THR A 8 19.57 -15.63 -2.00
N ARG A 9 20.53 -16.01 -1.14
CA ARG A 9 21.10 -17.36 -1.07
C ARG A 9 20.85 -17.91 0.33
N GLU A 10 19.98 -18.94 0.43
CA GLU A 10 19.74 -19.66 1.68
C GLU A 10 20.81 -20.72 1.90
N PRO A 11 21.60 -20.69 2.99
CA PRO A 11 22.47 -21.80 3.37
C PRO A 11 21.63 -23.02 3.78
N LEU A 12 22.23 -24.21 3.72
CA LEU A 12 21.52 -25.49 3.99
C LEU A 12 20.80 -25.50 5.35
N TRP A 13 21.44 -25.02 6.40
CA TRP A 13 20.85 -24.95 7.73
C TRP A 13 19.58 -24.08 7.77
N GLN A 14 19.56 -22.99 7.01
CA GLN A 14 18.38 -22.10 6.92
C GLN A 14 17.25 -22.77 6.14
N LYS A 15 17.56 -23.51 5.06
CA LYS A 15 16.56 -24.30 4.32
C LYS A 15 15.88 -25.32 5.22
N LEU A 16 16.65 -26.03 6.07
CA LEU A 16 16.13 -27.00 7.02
C LEU A 16 15.28 -26.33 8.10
N LEU A 17 15.75 -25.23 8.67
CA LEU A 17 15.01 -24.47 9.68
C LEU A 17 13.68 -23.92 9.17
N LEU A 18 13.63 -23.46 7.92
CA LEU A 18 12.44 -22.89 7.30
C LEU A 18 11.57 -23.93 6.57
N ALA A 19 12.01 -25.20 6.48
CA ALA A 19 11.28 -26.26 5.79
C ALA A 19 9.84 -26.46 6.31
N PRO A 20 9.56 -26.42 7.65
CA PRO A 20 8.20 -26.54 8.16
C PRO A 20 7.25 -25.42 7.72
N LEU A 21 7.78 -24.27 7.32
CA LEU A 21 6.99 -23.14 6.82
C LEU A 21 6.61 -23.29 5.34
N SER A 22 7.09 -24.33 4.65
CA SER A 22 6.80 -24.54 3.22
C SER A 22 5.34 -24.86 2.93
N PRO A 23 4.65 -25.79 3.67
CA PRO A 23 3.24 -26.05 3.42
C PRO A 23 2.34 -24.82 3.62
N PRO A 24 2.41 -24.06 4.74
CA PRO A 24 1.62 -22.86 4.89
C PRO A 24 1.97 -21.78 3.86
N SER A 25 3.21 -21.69 3.40
CA SER A 25 3.60 -20.77 2.32
C SER A 25 2.96 -21.14 0.98
N GLN A 26 2.86 -22.44 0.66
CA GLN A 26 2.17 -22.91 -0.55
C GLN A 26 0.66 -22.65 -0.48
N LEU A 27 0.05 -22.86 0.69
CA LEU A 27 -1.37 -22.55 0.89
C LEU A 27 -1.63 -21.03 0.72
N PHE A 28 -0.76 -20.19 1.27
CA PHE A 28 -0.83 -18.75 1.09
C PHE A 28 -0.69 -18.37 -0.40
N ALA A 29 0.26 -18.99 -1.12
CA ALA A 29 0.44 -18.78 -2.56
C ALA A 29 -0.83 -19.13 -3.35
N ALA A 30 -1.42 -20.30 -3.06
CA ALA A 30 -2.64 -20.74 -3.72
C ALA A 30 -3.82 -19.80 -3.45
N ALA A 31 -3.96 -19.32 -2.22
CA ALA A 31 -5.01 -18.37 -1.84
C ALA A 31 -4.82 -16.99 -2.53
N ALA A 32 -3.58 -16.48 -2.57
CA ALA A 32 -3.27 -15.23 -3.25
C ALA A 32 -3.54 -15.31 -4.75
N GLU A 33 -3.11 -16.40 -5.40
CA GLU A 33 -3.36 -16.65 -6.82
C GLU A 33 -4.86 -16.84 -7.12
N ALA A 34 -5.59 -17.60 -6.30
CA ALA A 34 -7.03 -17.77 -6.45
C ALA A 34 -7.74 -16.41 -6.35
N ARG A 35 -7.38 -15.58 -5.36
CA ARG A 35 -7.94 -14.24 -5.20
C ARG A 35 -7.67 -13.37 -6.44
N ARG A 36 -6.45 -13.38 -6.96
CA ARG A 36 -6.08 -12.63 -8.17
C ARG A 36 -6.91 -13.07 -9.38
N ARG A 37 -7.07 -14.40 -9.58
CA ARG A 37 -7.90 -14.95 -10.65
C ARG A 37 -9.37 -14.58 -10.54
N LEU A 38 -9.92 -14.58 -9.31
CA LEU A 38 -11.32 -14.20 -9.08
C LEU A 38 -11.57 -12.72 -9.43
N TYR A 39 -10.63 -11.82 -9.11
CA TYR A 39 -10.70 -10.43 -9.57
C TYR A 39 -10.52 -10.32 -11.10
N GLY A 40 -9.55 -11.03 -11.67
CA GLY A 40 -9.30 -11.03 -13.12
C GLY A 40 -10.45 -11.59 -13.95
N ALA A 41 -11.20 -12.56 -13.41
CA ALA A 41 -12.40 -13.11 -14.02
C ALA A 41 -13.67 -12.28 -13.78
N GLY A 42 -13.58 -11.17 -13.04
CA GLY A 42 -14.73 -10.33 -12.70
C GLY A 42 -15.71 -10.93 -11.70
N ILE A 43 -15.37 -12.09 -11.08
CA ILE A 43 -16.20 -12.74 -10.03
C ILE A 43 -16.20 -11.87 -8.76
N LEU A 44 -15.02 -11.38 -8.38
CA LEU A 44 -14.91 -10.35 -7.35
C LEU A 44 -14.91 -8.98 -8.04
N ARG A 45 -15.83 -8.12 -7.61
CA ARG A 45 -15.96 -6.78 -8.18
C ARG A 45 -14.85 -5.86 -7.68
N GLN A 46 -14.26 -5.13 -8.61
CA GLN A 46 -13.46 -3.94 -8.29
C GLN A 46 -14.40 -2.74 -8.25
N GLU A 47 -14.31 -1.96 -7.18
CA GLU A 47 -15.05 -0.71 -7.07
C GLU A 47 -14.33 0.36 -7.91
N GLU A 48 -15.07 1.04 -8.76
CA GLU A 48 -14.57 2.19 -9.51
C GLU A 48 -14.52 3.42 -8.59
N ALA A 49 -13.47 4.21 -8.74
CA ALA A 49 -13.33 5.49 -8.09
C ALA A 49 -13.71 6.60 -9.06
N PRO A 50 -14.31 7.73 -8.57
CA PRO A 50 -14.66 8.87 -9.43
C PRO A 50 -13.46 9.58 -10.05
N ILE A 51 -12.27 9.32 -9.53
CA ILE A 51 -10.98 9.91 -9.95
C ILE A 51 -9.95 8.81 -10.23
N PRO A 52 -8.96 9.07 -11.11
CA PRO A 52 -7.87 8.13 -11.35
C PRO A 52 -7.15 7.76 -10.06
N VAL A 53 -6.90 6.46 -9.88
CA VAL A 53 -6.19 5.90 -8.72
C VAL A 53 -4.85 5.34 -9.19
N ILE A 54 -3.77 5.80 -8.58
CA ILE A 54 -2.41 5.29 -8.78
C ILE A 54 -2.00 4.54 -7.51
N SER A 55 -1.67 3.27 -7.64
CA SER A 55 -1.20 2.46 -6.52
C SER A 55 0.33 2.47 -6.46
N VAL A 56 0.86 2.72 -5.27
CA VAL A 56 2.28 2.53 -4.96
C VAL A 56 2.38 1.44 -3.91
N GLY A 57 3.11 0.39 -4.21
CA GLY A 57 3.23 -0.75 -3.31
C GLY A 57 4.53 -1.51 -3.49
N ASN A 58 4.69 -2.62 -2.80
CA ASN A 58 5.83 -3.51 -2.95
C ASN A 58 5.39 -4.99 -2.89
N LEU A 59 6.26 -5.87 -3.38
CA LEU A 59 6.02 -7.32 -3.39
C LEU A 59 6.44 -7.99 -2.09
N ALA A 60 7.37 -7.41 -1.34
CA ALA A 60 7.94 -8.01 -0.13
C ALA A 60 7.53 -7.25 1.13
N VAL A 61 7.40 -7.96 2.26
CA VAL A 61 7.26 -7.30 3.57
C VAL A 61 8.54 -6.55 3.91
N GLY A 62 8.40 -5.32 4.42
CA GLY A 62 9.51 -4.47 4.84
C GLY A 62 9.46 -3.08 4.25
N GLY A 63 10.45 -2.28 4.62
CA GLY A 63 10.57 -0.87 4.24
C GLY A 63 11.24 -0.68 2.87
N ALA A 64 10.54 -0.94 1.78
CA ALA A 64 11.06 -0.73 0.41
C ALA A 64 11.10 0.75 -0.03
N GLY A 65 10.81 1.70 0.88
CA GLY A 65 10.81 3.13 0.52
C GLY A 65 9.53 3.59 -0.20
N LYS A 66 8.38 2.93 -0.01
CA LYS A 66 7.11 3.31 -0.64
C LYS A 66 6.68 4.74 -0.32
N THR A 67 6.64 5.10 0.96
CA THR A 67 6.18 6.42 1.41
C THR A 67 7.00 7.59 0.82
N PRO A 68 8.34 7.54 0.73
CA PRO A 68 9.12 8.51 -0.04
C PRO A 68 8.72 8.61 -1.51
N VAL A 69 8.44 7.49 -2.19
CA VAL A 69 7.98 7.48 -3.58
C VAL A 69 6.59 8.11 -3.70
N VAL A 70 5.66 7.79 -2.79
CA VAL A 70 4.33 8.43 -2.73
C VAL A 70 4.46 9.94 -2.56
N MET A 71 5.31 10.40 -1.64
CA MET A 71 5.54 11.84 -1.41
C MET A 71 6.10 12.54 -2.66
N GLU A 72 7.06 11.92 -3.35
CA GLU A 72 7.64 12.49 -4.57
C GLU A 72 6.62 12.55 -5.71
N LEU A 73 5.83 11.49 -5.91
CA LEU A 73 4.76 11.48 -6.89
C LEU A 73 3.69 12.52 -6.57
N ALA A 74 3.31 12.63 -5.29
CA ALA A 74 2.33 13.64 -4.87
C ALA A 74 2.79 15.05 -5.21
N ARG A 75 4.06 15.40 -4.93
CA ARG A 75 4.63 16.71 -5.28
C ARG A 75 4.67 16.95 -6.78
N ARG A 76 5.09 15.96 -7.56
CA ARG A 76 5.13 16.07 -9.03
C ARG A 76 3.76 16.30 -9.63
N LEU A 77 2.76 15.52 -9.21
CA LEU A 77 1.38 15.68 -9.67
C LEU A 77 0.81 17.03 -9.24
N GLN A 78 1.08 17.47 -8.01
CA GLN A 78 0.69 18.79 -7.52
C GLN A 78 1.36 19.90 -8.34
N GLY A 79 2.63 19.74 -8.72
CA GLY A 79 3.36 20.67 -9.60
C GLY A 79 2.74 20.84 -11.00
N THR A 80 1.89 19.89 -11.43
CA THR A 80 1.09 20.01 -12.66
C THR A 80 -0.26 20.71 -12.46
N GLY A 81 -0.51 21.28 -11.27
CA GLY A 81 -1.76 21.96 -10.92
C GLY A 81 -2.88 21.04 -10.43
N ARG A 82 -2.63 19.73 -10.25
CA ARG A 82 -3.63 18.76 -9.78
C ARG A 82 -3.78 18.79 -8.26
N LYS A 83 -5.00 18.64 -7.78
CA LYS A 83 -5.30 18.37 -6.38
C LYS A 83 -5.11 16.88 -6.10
N VAL A 84 -4.14 16.56 -5.27
CA VAL A 84 -3.72 15.17 -5.01
C VAL A 84 -4.21 14.71 -3.64
N ALA A 85 -4.80 13.52 -3.56
CA ALA A 85 -5.14 12.85 -2.32
C ALA A 85 -4.28 11.60 -2.12
N VAL A 86 -3.65 11.47 -0.95
CA VAL A 86 -2.97 10.23 -0.52
C VAL A 86 -3.89 9.44 0.39
N LEU A 87 -4.14 8.18 0.02
CA LEU A 87 -5.02 7.27 0.72
C LEU A 87 -4.20 6.16 1.39
N ALA A 88 -4.19 6.14 2.72
CA ALA A 88 -3.39 5.20 3.49
C ALA A 88 -4.23 4.29 4.40
N ALA A 89 -3.64 3.20 4.91
CA ALA A 89 -4.26 2.41 5.97
C ALA A 89 -4.32 3.25 7.25
N GLY A 90 -5.47 3.28 7.90
CA GLY A 90 -5.54 3.72 9.28
C GLY A 90 -4.90 2.67 10.18
N TYR A 91 -3.69 2.92 10.67
CA TYR A 91 -2.99 1.97 11.54
C TYR A 91 -3.25 2.30 13.00
N ARG A 92 -3.89 1.37 13.73
CA ARG A 92 -4.10 1.42 15.20
C ARG A 92 -4.81 2.65 15.80
N GLY A 93 -5.44 3.53 15.01
CA GLY A 93 -6.23 4.62 15.55
C GLY A 93 -7.54 4.10 16.16
N GLU A 94 -8.01 4.70 17.26
CA GLU A 94 -9.25 4.34 17.94
C GLU A 94 -10.54 4.62 17.13
N GLY A 95 -10.43 5.25 15.95
CA GLY A 95 -11.56 5.60 15.10
C GLY A 95 -11.90 4.54 14.06
N LYS A 96 -13.18 4.16 13.99
CA LYS A 96 -13.72 3.31 12.92
C LYS A 96 -14.14 4.20 11.72
N GLY A 97 -13.82 3.74 10.48
CA GLY A 97 -14.23 4.40 9.24
C GLY A 97 -13.20 5.33 8.60
N ALA A 98 -13.64 6.06 7.59
CA ALA A 98 -12.82 6.99 6.83
C ALA A 98 -12.58 8.29 7.62
N ARG A 99 -11.33 8.77 7.64
CA ARG A 99 -10.94 10.00 8.34
C ARG A 99 -10.00 10.84 7.49
N VAL A 100 -10.15 12.15 7.60
CA VAL A 100 -9.28 13.12 6.94
C VAL A 100 -8.16 13.51 7.90
N VAL A 101 -6.92 13.24 7.52
CA VAL A 101 -5.71 13.60 8.27
C VAL A 101 -5.27 15.02 7.93
N SER A 102 -5.38 15.39 6.64
CA SER A 102 -5.08 16.74 6.15
C SER A 102 -5.96 17.05 4.93
N ARG A 103 -6.41 18.30 4.88
CA ARG A 103 -7.09 18.86 3.69
C ARG A 103 -6.14 19.57 2.73
N GLY A 104 -4.82 19.50 3.01
CA GLY A 104 -3.79 20.25 2.31
C GLY A 104 -3.30 21.50 3.06
N GLU A 105 -4.08 22.03 3.99
CA GLU A 105 -3.81 23.27 4.75
C GLU A 105 -3.40 23.00 6.21
N GLY A 106 -2.69 21.89 6.44
CA GLY A 106 -2.26 21.49 7.78
C GLY A 106 -2.93 20.20 8.27
N LEU A 107 -2.62 19.82 9.51
CA LEU A 107 -3.13 18.60 10.13
C LEU A 107 -4.50 18.85 10.76
N VAL A 108 -5.42 17.90 10.52
CA VAL A 108 -6.72 17.78 11.19
C VAL A 108 -6.65 16.71 12.28
N LEU A 109 -5.83 15.67 12.06
CA LEU A 109 -5.59 14.58 13.00
C LEU A 109 -4.09 14.47 13.30
N ASP A 110 -3.76 14.07 14.51
CA ASP A 110 -2.40 13.79 14.94
C ASP A 110 -1.96 12.33 14.67
N ALA A 111 -0.71 12.01 15.02
CA ALA A 111 -0.14 10.68 14.79
C ALA A 111 -0.79 9.59 15.67
N LYS A 112 -1.35 9.97 16.84
CA LYS A 112 -2.03 9.03 17.74
C LYS A 112 -3.30 8.49 17.09
N ASP A 113 -4.02 9.35 16.37
CA ASP A 113 -5.27 8.99 15.72
C ASP A 113 -5.08 8.45 14.31
N ALA A 114 -4.16 9.03 13.52
CA ALA A 114 -3.99 8.71 12.09
C ALA A 114 -2.86 7.71 11.81
N GLY A 115 -1.90 7.59 12.72
CA GLY A 115 -0.63 6.88 12.51
C GLY A 115 0.48 7.80 12.02
N ASP A 116 1.73 7.38 12.22
CA ASP A 116 2.92 8.21 11.94
C ASP A 116 3.11 8.47 10.43
N GLU A 117 2.92 7.46 9.58
CA GLU A 117 3.16 7.58 8.13
C GLU A 117 2.22 8.58 7.45
N PRO A 118 0.88 8.55 7.63
CA PRO A 118 -0.02 9.54 7.06
C PRO A 118 0.27 10.97 7.54
N VAL A 119 0.61 11.14 8.82
CA VAL A 119 0.98 12.44 9.38
C VAL A 119 2.30 12.94 8.80
N LEU A 120 3.27 12.05 8.58
CA LEU A 120 4.52 12.38 7.90
C LEU A 120 4.27 12.90 6.48
N VAL A 121 3.42 12.21 5.70
CA VAL A 121 3.04 12.63 4.35
C VAL A 121 2.40 14.02 4.40
N ALA A 122 1.42 14.25 5.27
CA ALA A 122 0.75 15.53 5.41
C ALA A 122 1.70 16.69 5.77
N LYS A 123 2.66 16.44 6.67
CA LYS A 123 3.68 17.44 7.04
C LYS A 123 4.70 17.72 5.94
N ARG A 124 5.07 16.70 5.15
CA ARG A 124 6.13 16.81 4.14
C ARG A 124 5.63 17.22 2.77
N CYS A 125 4.33 17.15 2.53
CA CYS A 125 3.69 17.49 1.27
C CYS A 125 2.56 18.53 1.50
N PRO A 126 2.87 19.79 1.80
CA PRO A 126 1.87 20.86 1.92
C PRO A 126 1.02 20.93 0.64
N GLY A 127 -0.28 21.16 0.79
CA GLY A 127 -1.24 21.18 -0.32
C GLY A 127 -1.77 19.80 -0.73
N VAL A 128 -1.17 18.70 -0.26
CA VAL A 128 -1.65 17.34 -0.50
C VAL A 128 -2.67 16.94 0.57
N GLN A 129 -3.79 16.42 0.12
CA GLN A 129 -4.81 15.87 1.00
C GLN A 129 -4.39 14.47 1.47
N VAL A 130 -4.65 14.14 2.74
CA VAL A 130 -4.31 12.81 3.29
C VAL A 130 -5.52 12.25 4.01
N LEU A 131 -5.91 11.03 3.63
CA LEU A 131 -7.03 10.30 4.22
C LEU A 131 -6.60 8.91 4.67
N VAL A 132 -7.21 8.43 5.74
CA VAL A 132 -6.98 7.09 6.28
C VAL A 132 -8.30 6.36 6.53
N GLY A 133 -8.29 5.04 6.32
CA GLY A 133 -9.48 4.22 6.59
C GLY A 133 -9.37 2.81 6.02
N PRO A 134 -10.34 1.94 6.34
CA PRO A 134 -10.33 0.54 5.92
C PRO A 134 -10.66 0.34 4.43
N SER A 135 -11.57 1.15 3.87
CA SER A 135 -11.99 1.06 2.46
C SER A 135 -11.31 2.12 1.60
N ARG A 136 -10.45 1.70 0.68
CA ARG A 136 -9.77 2.60 -0.27
C ARG A 136 -10.75 3.24 -1.25
N ALA A 137 -11.80 2.53 -1.65
CA ALA A 137 -12.83 3.05 -2.53
C ALA A 137 -13.65 4.15 -1.86
N GLU A 138 -14.00 3.97 -0.58
CA GLU A 138 -14.67 5.00 0.22
C GLU A 138 -13.78 6.24 0.36
N LEU A 139 -12.48 6.07 0.67
CA LEU A 139 -11.54 7.18 0.76
C LEU A 139 -11.42 7.93 -0.57
N ALA A 140 -11.38 7.22 -1.70
CA ALA A 140 -11.31 7.83 -3.02
C ALA A 140 -12.57 8.64 -3.36
N ARG A 141 -13.75 8.14 -2.98
CA ARG A 141 -15.02 8.90 -3.13
C ARG A 141 -15.01 10.17 -2.26
N ILE A 142 -14.62 10.06 -0.99
CA ILE A 142 -14.52 11.24 -0.11
C ILE A 142 -13.53 12.26 -0.67
N ALA A 143 -12.38 11.81 -1.16
CA ALA A 143 -11.38 12.69 -1.79
C ALA A 143 -11.94 13.42 -3.01
N ALA A 144 -12.67 12.72 -3.88
CA ALA A 144 -13.29 13.30 -5.08
C ALA A 144 -14.43 14.25 -4.72
N ASP A 145 -15.41 13.77 -3.95
CA ASP A 145 -16.69 14.46 -3.78
C ASP A 145 -16.60 15.61 -2.78
N HIS A 146 -15.86 15.41 -1.68
CA HIS A 146 -15.79 16.40 -0.58
C HIS A 146 -14.53 17.25 -0.61
N LEU A 147 -13.41 16.72 -1.12
CA LEU A 147 -12.14 17.44 -1.13
C LEU A 147 -11.73 17.88 -2.54
N ARG A 148 -12.53 17.53 -3.57
CA ARG A 148 -12.30 17.92 -4.97
C ARG A 148 -10.92 17.52 -5.48
N ALA A 149 -10.45 16.33 -5.08
CA ALA A 149 -9.22 15.76 -5.60
C ALA A 149 -9.36 15.39 -7.08
N ASP A 150 -8.28 15.55 -7.85
CA ASP A 150 -8.21 15.17 -9.26
C ASP A 150 -7.59 13.79 -9.46
N VAL A 151 -6.81 13.31 -8.47
CA VAL A 151 -6.11 12.03 -8.50
C VAL A 151 -5.87 11.52 -7.09
N ALA A 152 -5.95 10.21 -6.92
CA ALA A 152 -5.65 9.53 -5.66
C ALA A 152 -4.39 8.67 -5.78
N LEU A 153 -3.51 8.72 -4.77
CA LEU A 153 -2.36 7.85 -4.59
C LEU A 153 -2.63 6.87 -3.44
N LEU A 154 -2.55 5.57 -3.68
CA LEU A 154 -2.61 4.56 -2.62
C LEU A 154 -1.21 4.32 -2.06
N ASP A 155 -1.01 4.59 -0.77
CA ASP A 155 0.18 4.16 -0.04
C ASP A 155 -0.02 2.71 0.44
N ASP A 156 0.92 1.83 0.05
CA ASP A 156 0.86 0.36 0.20
C ASP A 156 -0.40 -0.25 -0.45
N GLY A 157 -0.68 0.19 -1.69
CA GLY A 157 -1.92 -0.15 -2.41
C GLY A 157 -1.88 -1.44 -3.24
N PHE A 158 -0.71 -2.06 -3.46
CA PHE A 158 -0.55 -3.13 -4.44
C PHE A 158 -1.45 -4.35 -4.14
N GLN A 159 -1.61 -4.74 -2.88
CA GLN A 159 -2.49 -5.84 -2.46
C GLN A 159 -3.99 -5.47 -2.40
N HIS A 160 -4.35 -4.20 -2.63
CA HIS A 160 -5.75 -3.73 -2.58
C HIS A 160 -6.45 -3.90 -3.94
N LEU A 161 -6.72 -5.15 -4.33
CA LEU A 161 -7.38 -5.48 -5.61
C LEU A 161 -8.85 -5.04 -5.69
N GLY A 162 -9.47 -4.66 -4.58
CA GLY A 162 -10.89 -4.29 -4.53
C GLY A 162 -11.22 -2.90 -5.09
N ILE A 163 -10.22 -2.09 -5.46
CA ILE A 163 -10.40 -0.81 -6.14
C ILE A 163 -9.74 -0.83 -7.52
N ALA A 164 -10.43 -0.29 -8.51
CA ALA A 164 -9.88 -0.14 -9.86
C ALA A 164 -8.74 0.91 -9.85
N ARG A 165 -7.65 0.59 -10.51
CA ARG A 165 -6.44 1.41 -10.53
C ARG A 165 -6.07 1.73 -11.98
N ALA A 166 -5.75 2.99 -12.22
CA ALA A 166 -5.28 3.46 -13.52
C ALA A 166 -3.80 3.08 -13.76
N LEU A 167 -3.01 2.99 -12.67
CA LEU A 167 -1.59 2.65 -12.72
C LEU A 167 -1.16 1.96 -11.42
N ASP A 168 -0.32 0.93 -11.54
CA ASP A 168 0.39 0.28 -10.45
C ASP A 168 1.89 0.56 -10.53
N ILE A 169 2.46 1.10 -9.46
CA ILE A 169 3.89 1.33 -9.30
C ILE A 169 4.42 0.39 -8.22
N VAL A 170 5.32 -0.49 -8.61
CA VAL A 170 5.95 -1.45 -7.70
C VAL A 170 7.33 -0.95 -7.31
N VAL A 171 7.55 -0.74 -6.02
CA VAL A 171 8.84 -0.34 -5.45
C VAL A 171 9.59 -1.59 -5.02
N LEU A 172 10.80 -1.75 -5.52
CA LEU A 172 11.67 -2.88 -5.22
C LEU A 172 12.93 -2.40 -4.47
N ASP A 173 13.35 -3.19 -3.48
CA ASP A 173 14.65 -2.99 -2.84
C ASP A 173 15.76 -3.44 -3.81
N GLY A 174 16.62 -2.51 -4.22
CA GLY A 174 17.71 -2.79 -5.17
C GLY A 174 18.72 -3.81 -4.66
N ALA A 175 18.88 -3.97 -3.35
CA ALA A 175 19.81 -4.94 -2.76
C ALA A 175 19.23 -6.36 -2.72
N SER A 176 17.90 -6.49 -2.51
CA SER A 176 17.24 -7.79 -2.39
C SER A 176 15.76 -7.70 -2.82
N PRO A 177 15.48 -7.53 -4.12
CA PRO A 177 14.14 -7.22 -4.62
C PRO A 177 13.11 -8.30 -4.30
N PHE A 178 13.52 -9.56 -4.24
CA PHE A 178 12.64 -10.71 -4.00
C PHE A 178 13.04 -11.54 -2.77
N GLY A 179 14.09 -11.14 -2.04
CA GLY A 179 14.61 -11.91 -0.92
C GLY A 179 15.00 -13.34 -1.33
N ASN A 180 14.50 -14.34 -0.62
CA ASN A 180 14.70 -15.75 -0.96
C ASN A 180 13.75 -16.29 -2.04
N GLY A 181 12.94 -15.44 -2.66
CA GLY A 181 11.98 -15.81 -3.71
C GLY A 181 10.79 -16.65 -3.22
N ARG A 182 10.53 -16.67 -1.91
CA ARG A 182 9.43 -17.44 -1.31
C ARG A 182 8.38 -16.51 -0.73
N LEU A 183 7.13 -16.98 -0.79
CA LEU A 183 5.99 -16.29 -0.19
C LEU A 183 5.96 -16.47 1.33
N LEU A 184 5.25 -15.58 2.00
CA LEU A 184 4.96 -15.69 3.41
C LEU A 184 4.33 -17.07 3.73
N PRO A 185 4.61 -17.65 4.90
CA PRO A 185 5.56 -17.20 5.93
C PRO A 185 7.02 -17.66 5.73
N ARG A 186 7.34 -18.42 4.67
CA ARG A 186 8.69 -18.95 4.41
C ARG A 186 9.65 -17.90 3.84
N GLY A 187 9.14 -16.89 3.18
CA GLY A 187 9.91 -15.80 2.60
C GLY A 187 9.25 -14.46 2.78
N PRO A 188 9.80 -13.39 2.20
CA PRO A 188 9.30 -12.05 2.38
C PRO A 188 8.16 -11.67 1.42
N LEU A 189 7.91 -12.45 0.37
CA LEU A 189 6.97 -12.08 -0.68
C LEU A 189 5.50 -12.18 -0.19
N ARG A 190 4.69 -11.20 -0.60
CA ARG A 190 3.24 -11.13 -0.32
C ARG A 190 2.40 -11.75 -1.42
N GLU A 191 2.96 -11.83 -2.63
CA GLU A 191 2.36 -12.41 -3.85
C GLU A 191 3.42 -12.74 -4.90
#